data_162d39ca45a3a7f3ddd862a14add0216
#
_entry.id   162d39ca45a3a7f3ddd862a14add0216
#
_cell.length_a   1.000
_cell.length_b   1.000
_cell.length_c   1.000
_cell.angle_alpha   90.00
_cell.angle_beta   90.00
_cell.angle_gamma   90.00
#
_symmetry.space_group_name_H-M   'P 1'
#
loop_
_entity.id
_entity.type
_entity.pdbx_description
1 polymer ?
#
loop_
_entity_poly.entity_id
_entity_poly.type
_entity_poly.pdbx_seq_one_letter_code
_entity_poly.pdbx_strand_id
1 'polypeptide(L)'
;MISKADVVVGLAWGDEAKGKITSYLASKLDRDGRPHYSLVARWAGGNNAGHTVYVNGRRYKTHLVPSGVFHGISSLVGPACVLHPESFQGELDYLANEGFDTSLVKVHPNCHIVKDEFLDFDKQNLAEKLGTTSRGIAPSYAAKAGRTGILAKDVLSKDLLWNGELKGNVLCEGAQGVWLDLDQGNYPYVTSSTTLPYGACSLGFPTQKIDRVWGAAKIYDTRSGEDPLFPQSLLDNPELSRLGQIGQEYGVTTGRRRKVNWLNLDLLCRSVSLTGATDVVISKCDVLSELGVFKLYYKGDLISFNTIGEMKSHVFASVTQCSNLVQSITFSSSPEGI
;
A
#
# COMPACT_ATOMS: atom_id res chain seq x y z
N MET A 1 -15.00 -20.57 8.29
CA MET A 1 -13.51 -20.56 8.21
C MET A 1 -13.08 -20.07 6.84
N ILE A 2 -11.95 -19.35 6.76
CA ILE A 2 -11.38 -18.89 5.48
C ILE A 2 -10.86 -20.07 4.65
N SER A 3 -11.02 -20.00 3.33
CA SER A 3 -10.44 -20.98 2.40
C SER A 3 -8.97 -20.64 2.18
N LYS A 4 -8.70 -19.42 1.75
CA LYS A 4 -7.36 -18.87 1.51
C LYS A 4 -7.33 -17.36 1.67
N ALA A 5 -6.12 -16.78 1.80
CA ALA A 5 -5.87 -15.35 1.81
C ALA A 5 -4.83 -15.02 0.73
N ASP A 6 -5.12 -14.02 -0.10
CA ASP A 6 -4.15 -13.40 -0.97
C ASP A 6 -3.77 -12.03 -0.38
N VAL A 7 -2.47 -11.69 -0.38
CA VAL A 7 -1.95 -10.53 0.34
C VAL A 7 -1.25 -9.58 -0.63
N VAL A 8 -1.68 -8.32 -0.70
CA VAL A 8 -1.05 -7.28 -1.52
C VAL A 8 -0.12 -6.44 -0.66
N VAL A 9 1.15 -6.39 -1.00
CA VAL A 9 2.20 -5.63 -0.27
C VAL A 9 2.95 -4.68 -1.19
N GLY A 10 3.53 -3.62 -0.63
CA GLY A 10 4.44 -2.74 -1.35
C GLY A 10 5.88 -3.23 -1.25
N LEU A 11 6.60 -3.29 -2.36
CA LEU A 11 7.99 -3.76 -2.43
C LEU A 11 9.02 -2.63 -2.31
N ALA A 12 8.57 -1.39 -2.05
CA ALA A 12 9.43 -0.22 -1.96
C ALA A 12 9.07 0.66 -0.75
N TRP A 13 8.95 1.98 -0.91
CA TRP A 13 8.68 2.96 0.15
C TRP A 13 7.23 3.46 0.19
N GLY A 14 6.28 2.65 -0.25
CA GLY A 14 4.89 3.05 -0.39
C GLY A 14 4.58 3.68 -1.76
N ASP A 15 3.30 3.92 -2.01
CA ASP A 15 2.79 4.53 -3.26
C ASP A 15 3.06 3.71 -4.54
N GLU A 16 3.23 2.38 -4.43
CA GLU A 16 3.47 1.44 -5.53
C GLU A 16 2.18 0.99 -6.25
N ALA A 17 1.05 1.66 -6.00
CA ALA A 17 -0.27 1.31 -6.57
C ALA A 17 -0.91 0.02 -6.01
N LYS A 18 -0.72 -0.27 -4.71
CA LYS A 18 -1.39 -1.39 -4.02
C LYS A 18 -2.91 -1.36 -4.17
N GLY A 19 -3.54 -0.19 -3.99
CA GLY A 19 -4.98 -0.02 -4.18
C GLY A 19 -5.45 -0.41 -5.58
N LYS A 20 -4.69 -0.05 -6.63
CA LYS A 20 -4.97 -0.47 -8.02
C LYS A 20 -4.95 -2.00 -8.16
N ILE A 21 -3.91 -2.65 -7.63
CA ILE A 21 -3.77 -4.11 -7.70
C ILE A 21 -4.90 -4.79 -6.90
N THR A 22 -5.19 -4.30 -5.70
CA THR A 22 -6.30 -4.81 -4.89
C THR A 22 -7.64 -4.66 -5.61
N SER A 23 -7.92 -3.50 -6.20
CA SER A 23 -9.15 -3.26 -6.95
C SER A 23 -9.25 -4.18 -8.18
N TYR A 24 -8.15 -4.35 -8.93
CA TYR A 24 -8.10 -5.28 -10.05
C TYR A 24 -8.38 -6.73 -9.62
N LEU A 25 -7.78 -7.18 -8.52
CA LEU A 25 -8.02 -8.52 -7.99
C LEU A 25 -9.45 -8.67 -7.48
N ALA A 26 -9.97 -7.66 -6.77
CA ALA A 26 -11.33 -7.63 -6.26
C ALA A 26 -12.39 -7.67 -7.39
N SER A 27 -12.08 -7.12 -8.57
CA SER A 27 -12.99 -7.18 -9.73
C SER A 27 -13.12 -8.57 -10.36
N LYS A 28 -12.28 -9.55 -9.96
CA LYS A 28 -12.32 -10.90 -10.56
C LYS A 28 -13.53 -11.68 -10.08
N LEU A 29 -14.13 -12.38 -11.04
CA LEU A 29 -15.23 -13.31 -10.78
C LEU A 29 -14.71 -14.75 -10.81
N ASP A 30 -15.38 -15.61 -10.09
CA ASP A 30 -15.18 -17.06 -10.17
C ASP A 30 -15.88 -17.64 -11.42
N ARG A 31 -15.85 -18.98 -11.56
CA ARG A 31 -16.45 -19.68 -12.70
C ARG A 31 -17.98 -19.56 -12.75
N ASP A 32 -18.60 -19.24 -11.64
CA ASP A 32 -20.05 -19.07 -11.50
C ASP A 32 -20.48 -17.61 -11.65
N GLY A 33 -19.55 -16.71 -11.97
CA GLY A 33 -19.80 -15.26 -12.14
C GLY A 33 -19.97 -14.51 -10.81
N ARG A 34 -19.55 -15.11 -9.68
CA ARG A 34 -19.57 -14.46 -8.35
C ARG A 34 -18.22 -13.81 -8.04
N PRO A 35 -18.17 -12.81 -7.16
CA PRO A 35 -16.89 -12.29 -6.70
C PRO A 35 -15.95 -13.39 -6.21
N HIS A 36 -14.72 -13.40 -6.71
CA HIS A 36 -13.71 -14.39 -6.31
C HIS A 36 -13.35 -14.28 -4.82
N TYR A 37 -13.38 -13.05 -4.28
CA TYR A 37 -13.14 -12.78 -2.87
C TYR A 37 -14.44 -12.44 -2.16
N SER A 38 -14.64 -13.03 -0.98
CA SER A 38 -15.78 -12.75 -0.11
C SER A 38 -15.57 -11.51 0.78
N LEU A 39 -14.29 -11.10 0.95
CA LEU A 39 -13.90 -9.98 1.80
C LEU A 39 -12.61 -9.35 1.29
N VAL A 40 -12.54 -8.02 1.33
CA VAL A 40 -11.29 -7.27 1.22
C VAL A 40 -10.99 -6.62 2.57
N ALA A 41 -9.77 -6.82 3.11
CA ALA A 41 -9.45 -6.36 4.46
C ALA A 41 -8.12 -5.63 4.53
N ARG A 42 -8.10 -4.47 5.23
CA ARG A 42 -6.87 -3.79 5.66
C ARG A 42 -6.40 -4.39 6.97
N TRP A 43 -5.10 -4.69 7.09
CA TRP A 43 -4.60 -5.28 8.34
C TRP A 43 -3.72 -4.33 9.15
N ALA A 44 -3.16 -3.26 8.57
CA ALA A 44 -2.26 -2.33 9.25
C ALA A 44 -2.36 -0.93 8.65
N GLY A 45 -1.72 0.04 9.33
CA GLY A 45 -1.75 1.45 8.97
C GLY A 45 -3.02 2.13 9.46
N GLY A 46 -3.27 3.31 8.93
CA GLY A 46 -4.42 4.15 9.24
C GLY A 46 -4.69 5.12 8.09
N ASN A 47 -5.23 6.28 8.40
CA ASN A 47 -5.53 7.36 7.45
C ASN A 47 -4.28 8.08 6.89
N ASN A 48 -3.06 7.59 7.21
CA ASN A 48 -1.81 7.99 6.57
C ASN A 48 -1.61 7.34 5.19
N ALA A 49 -2.25 6.22 4.89
CA ALA A 49 -2.23 5.61 3.58
C ALA A 49 -3.02 6.47 2.58
N GLY A 50 -2.62 6.48 1.33
CA GLY A 50 -3.34 7.14 0.25
C GLY A 50 -3.41 6.21 -0.95
N HIS A 51 -4.56 5.59 -1.19
CA HIS A 51 -4.79 4.73 -2.33
C HIS A 51 -5.55 5.47 -3.42
N THR A 52 -5.02 5.44 -4.63
CA THR A 52 -5.73 5.91 -5.83
C THR A 52 -6.20 4.69 -6.59
N VAL A 53 -7.49 4.61 -6.83
CA VAL A 53 -8.14 3.53 -7.58
C VAL A 53 -8.88 4.11 -8.76
N TYR A 54 -8.80 3.46 -9.90
CA TYR A 54 -9.60 3.79 -11.07
C TYR A 54 -10.65 2.69 -11.26
N VAL A 55 -11.89 3.11 -11.47
CA VAL A 55 -13.02 2.22 -11.72
C VAL A 55 -13.84 2.82 -12.85
N ASN A 56 -14.01 2.09 -13.94
CA ASN A 56 -14.72 2.56 -15.15
C ASN A 56 -14.20 3.92 -15.65
N GLY A 57 -12.89 4.10 -15.67
CA GLY A 57 -12.21 5.32 -16.11
C GLY A 57 -12.27 6.51 -15.13
N ARG A 58 -12.99 6.40 -14.01
CA ARG A 58 -13.05 7.44 -12.97
C ARG A 58 -12.05 7.17 -11.86
N ARG A 59 -11.44 8.24 -11.36
CA ARG A 59 -10.43 8.20 -10.30
C ARG A 59 -11.06 8.45 -8.94
N TYR A 60 -10.80 7.53 -8.01
CA TYR A 60 -11.21 7.63 -6.60
C TYR A 60 -10.00 7.61 -5.68
N LYS A 61 -10.15 8.19 -4.50
CA LYS A 61 -9.09 8.21 -3.47
C LYS A 61 -9.65 7.64 -2.18
N THR A 62 -8.93 6.69 -1.59
CA THR A 62 -9.22 6.16 -0.25
C THR A 62 -8.00 6.25 0.65
N HIS A 63 -8.23 6.26 1.95
CA HIS A 63 -7.18 6.25 2.97
C HIS A 63 -7.23 4.95 3.76
N LEU A 64 -8.35 4.65 4.41
CA LEU A 64 -8.49 3.49 5.27
C LEU A 64 -9.53 2.49 4.74
N VAL A 65 -10.54 2.95 4.00
CA VAL A 65 -11.55 2.08 3.40
C VAL A 65 -10.89 1.12 2.39
N PRO A 66 -11.10 -0.21 2.54
CA PRO A 66 -10.53 -1.18 1.61
C PRO A 66 -11.14 -1.07 0.20
N SER A 67 -10.33 -1.38 -0.82
CA SER A 67 -10.71 -1.26 -2.23
C SER A 67 -11.83 -2.20 -2.68
N GLY A 68 -12.28 -3.14 -1.83
CA GLY A 68 -13.42 -4.03 -2.10
C GLY A 68 -14.74 -3.29 -2.27
N VAL A 69 -14.91 -2.14 -1.62
CA VAL A 69 -16.12 -1.30 -1.71
C VAL A 69 -16.47 -0.92 -3.14
N PHE A 70 -15.46 -0.70 -3.99
CA PHE A 70 -15.64 -0.36 -5.40
C PHE A 70 -16.27 -1.46 -6.25
N HIS A 71 -16.27 -2.68 -5.75
CA HIS A 71 -16.77 -3.89 -6.45
C HIS A 71 -17.91 -4.59 -5.69
N GLY A 72 -18.54 -3.89 -4.73
CA GLY A 72 -19.65 -4.45 -3.96
C GLY A 72 -19.24 -5.61 -3.04
N ILE A 73 -17.97 -5.66 -2.61
CA ILE A 73 -17.44 -6.70 -1.73
C ILE A 73 -17.34 -6.17 -0.31
N SER A 74 -17.75 -6.99 0.67
CA SER A 74 -17.54 -6.69 2.08
C SER A 74 -16.12 -6.23 2.36
N SER A 75 -15.97 -5.14 3.12
CA SER A 75 -14.70 -4.45 3.33
C SER A 75 -14.45 -4.26 4.81
N LEU A 76 -13.30 -4.73 5.31
CA LEU A 76 -12.98 -4.74 6.75
C LEU A 76 -11.73 -3.92 7.05
N VAL A 77 -11.86 -2.96 7.97
CA VAL A 77 -10.72 -2.34 8.66
C VAL A 77 -10.35 -3.23 9.85
N GLY A 78 -9.20 -3.87 9.78
CA GLY A 78 -8.78 -4.92 10.71
C GLY A 78 -8.31 -4.42 12.08
N PRO A 79 -8.05 -5.35 13.03
CA PRO A 79 -7.74 -5.02 14.42
C PRO A 79 -6.35 -4.41 14.61
N ALA A 80 -5.44 -4.59 13.66
CA ALA A 80 -4.12 -4.00 13.72
C ALA A 80 -4.04 -2.62 13.03
N CYS A 81 -5.14 -2.12 12.46
CA CYS A 81 -5.25 -0.73 11.99
C CYS A 81 -5.45 0.25 13.15
N VAL A 82 -5.22 1.53 12.86
CA VAL A 82 -5.61 2.67 13.69
C VAL A 82 -6.52 3.59 12.90
N LEU A 83 -7.58 4.14 13.53
CA LEU A 83 -8.67 4.83 12.86
C LEU A 83 -9.01 6.13 13.57
N HIS A 84 -9.01 7.26 12.83
CA HIS A 84 -9.55 8.53 13.29
C HIS A 84 -11.04 8.61 12.90
N PRO A 85 -11.98 8.64 13.85
CA PRO A 85 -13.42 8.49 13.57
C PRO A 85 -13.96 9.51 12.57
N GLU A 86 -13.66 10.78 12.76
CA GLU A 86 -14.14 11.87 11.91
C GLU A 86 -13.59 11.77 10.48
N SER A 87 -12.29 11.51 10.33
CA SER A 87 -11.67 11.30 9.00
C SER A 87 -12.25 10.08 8.30
N PHE A 88 -12.55 9.02 9.04
CA PHE A 88 -13.14 7.80 8.49
C PHE A 88 -14.59 8.02 8.04
N GLN A 89 -15.39 8.73 8.85
CA GLN A 89 -16.74 9.09 8.46
C GLN A 89 -16.75 9.95 7.20
N GLY A 90 -15.87 10.95 7.11
CA GLY A 90 -15.72 11.77 5.90
C GLY A 90 -15.34 10.95 4.66
N GLU A 91 -14.56 9.89 4.81
CA GLU A 91 -14.22 8.98 3.71
C GLU A 91 -15.44 8.14 3.29
N LEU A 92 -16.25 7.65 4.24
CA LEU A 92 -17.51 6.94 3.96
C LEU A 92 -18.52 7.84 3.25
N ASP A 93 -18.69 9.07 3.72
CA ASP A 93 -19.61 10.05 3.13
C ASP A 93 -19.19 10.39 1.69
N TYR A 94 -17.90 10.58 1.46
CA TYR A 94 -17.35 10.79 0.11
C TYR A 94 -17.70 9.62 -0.81
N LEU A 95 -17.46 8.37 -0.40
CA LEU A 95 -17.75 7.20 -1.22
C LEU A 95 -19.26 6.99 -1.44
N ALA A 96 -20.09 7.26 -0.44
CA ALA A 96 -21.54 7.21 -0.58
C ALA A 96 -22.05 8.24 -1.58
N ASN A 97 -21.51 9.48 -1.57
CA ASN A 97 -21.84 10.52 -2.53
C ASN A 97 -21.39 10.16 -3.96
N GLU A 98 -20.36 9.34 -4.10
CA GLU A 98 -19.91 8.79 -5.39
C GLU A 98 -20.72 7.56 -5.83
N GLY A 99 -21.71 7.13 -5.03
CA GLY A 99 -22.65 6.06 -5.36
C GLY A 99 -22.21 4.64 -4.93
N PHE A 100 -21.20 4.53 -4.07
CA PHE A 100 -20.77 3.23 -3.53
C PHE A 100 -21.54 2.86 -2.27
N ASP A 101 -21.80 1.55 -2.09
CA ASP A 101 -22.47 1.01 -0.90
C ASP A 101 -21.49 0.93 0.28
N THR A 102 -21.47 1.99 1.09
CA THR A 102 -20.62 2.05 2.30
C THR A 102 -21.13 1.21 3.46
N SER A 103 -22.35 0.64 3.38
CA SER A 103 -22.84 -0.32 4.38
C SER A 103 -22.03 -1.62 4.42
N LEU A 104 -21.31 -1.93 3.32
CA LEU A 104 -20.38 -3.04 3.21
C LEU A 104 -19.08 -2.84 4.00
N VAL A 105 -18.78 -1.61 4.43
CA VAL A 105 -17.55 -1.28 5.17
C VAL A 105 -17.78 -1.46 6.66
N LYS A 106 -16.94 -2.26 7.29
CA LYS A 106 -16.97 -2.54 8.73
C LYS A 106 -15.61 -2.35 9.37
N VAL A 107 -15.61 -2.07 10.65
CA VAL A 107 -14.42 -1.90 11.49
C VAL A 107 -14.36 -3.00 12.53
N HIS A 108 -13.22 -3.66 12.65
CA HIS A 108 -13.03 -4.68 13.69
C HIS A 108 -13.15 -4.04 15.09
N PRO A 109 -13.88 -4.64 16.04
CA PRO A 109 -14.09 -4.07 17.38
C PRO A 109 -12.79 -3.71 18.12
N ASN A 110 -11.70 -4.42 17.86
CA ASN A 110 -10.39 -4.19 18.46
C ASN A 110 -9.47 -3.26 17.64
N CYS A 111 -9.96 -2.62 16.57
CA CYS A 111 -9.24 -1.52 15.92
C CYS A 111 -9.06 -0.37 16.93
N HIS A 112 -7.90 0.31 16.91
CA HIS A 112 -7.61 1.38 17.86
C HIS A 112 -7.97 2.75 17.29
N ILE A 113 -8.42 3.64 18.16
CA ILE A 113 -8.82 5.00 17.80
C ILE A 113 -7.58 5.92 17.81
N VAL A 114 -7.47 6.72 16.76
CA VAL A 114 -6.57 7.88 16.71
C VAL A 114 -7.32 9.04 17.36
N LYS A 115 -6.78 9.60 18.44
CA LYS A 115 -7.34 10.77 19.12
C LYS A 115 -6.83 12.06 18.48
N ASP A 116 -7.56 13.17 18.63
CA ASP A 116 -7.13 14.48 18.15
C ASP A 116 -5.78 14.92 18.73
N GLU A 117 -5.57 14.68 20.02
CA GLU A 117 -4.28 14.94 20.67
C GLU A 117 -3.08 14.23 20.01
N PHE A 118 -3.33 13.09 19.35
CA PHE A 118 -2.31 12.35 18.61
C PHE A 118 -1.99 12.99 17.26
N LEU A 119 -2.99 13.63 16.62
CA LEU A 119 -2.77 14.42 15.41
C LEU A 119 -1.88 15.62 15.74
N ASP A 120 -2.19 16.35 16.82
CA ASP A 120 -1.42 17.50 17.27
C ASP A 120 0.01 17.11 17.66
N PHE A 121 0.16 16.03 18.42
CA PHE A 121 1.48 15.50 18.81
C PHE A 121 2.33 15.15 17.58
N ASP A 122 1.77 14.44 16.61
CA ASP A 122 2.48 14.04 15.39
C ASP A 122 2.92 15.27 14.60
N LYS A 123 2.02 16.24 14.42
CA LYS A 123 2.30 17.48 13.73
C LYS A 123 3.41 18.31 14.38
N GLN A 124 3.38 18.44 15.71
CA GLN A 124 4.32 19.27 16.46
C GLN A 124 5.69 18.62 16.69
N ASN A 125 5.74 17.29 16.84
CA ASN A 125 6.94 16.62 17.32
C ASN A 125 7.62 15.71 16.28
N LEU A 126 6.87 15.19 15.28
CA LEU A 126 7.38 14.18 14.37
C LEU A 126 7.44 14.66 12.90
N ALA A 127 6.53 15.56 12.50
CA ALA A 127 6.38 15.95 11.11
C ALA A 127 7.66 16.57 10.52
N GLU A 128 8.32 17.46 11.24
CA GLU A 128 9.55 18.11 10.78
C GLU A 128 10.73 17.11 10.77
N LYS A 129 10.87 16.29 11.80
CA LYS A 129 12.00 15.37 11.98
C LYS A 129 11.97 14.17 11.03
N LEU A 130 10.79 13.60 10.81
CA LEU A 130 10.60 12.32 10.09
C LEU A 130 9.83 12.49 8.77
N GLY A 131 9.29 13.68 8.50
CA GLY A 131 8.46 13.90 7.32
C GLY A 131 7.15 13.13 7.35
N THR A 132 6.54 12.93 8.55
CA THR A 132 5.30 12.16 8.71
C THR A 132 4.13 12.80 7.96
N THR A 133 3.02 12.08 7.89
CA THR A 133 1.77 12.57 7.30
C THR A 133 0.95 13.41 8.29
N SER A 134 1.40 13.59 9.52
CA SER A 134 0.69 14.28 10.62
C SER A 134 -0.71 13.70 10.88
N ARG A 135 -0.85 12.38 10.83
CA ARG A 135 -2.11 11.67 11.02
C ARG A 135 -2.20 10.90 12.34
N GLY A 136 -1.31 11.19 13.28
CA GLY A 136 -1.35 10.61 14.63
C GLY A 136 -1.06 9.12 14.70
N ILE A 137 -0.42 8.54 13.68
CA ILE A 137 -0.23 7.10 13.55
C ILE A 137 0.74 6.57 14.62
N ALA A 138 1.92 7.17 14.74
CA ALA A 138 2.94 6.74 15.70
C ALA A 138 2.44 6.78 17.16
N PRO A 139 1.88 7.89 17.66
CA PRO A 139 1.37 7.92 19.04
C PRO A 139 0.18 6.95 19.27
N SER A 140 -0.65 6.68 18.24
CA SER A 140 -1.72 5.67 18.35
C SER A 140 -1.18 4.25 18.50
N TYR A 141 -0.16 3.88 17.73
CA TYR A 141 0.51 2.58 17.89
C TYR A 141 1.29 2.48 19.20
N ALA A 142 1.88 3.58 19.68
CA ALA A 142 2.51 3.63 21.01
C ALA A 142 1.48 3.39 22.13
N ALA A 143 0.33 4.05 22.06
CA ALA A 143 -0.77 3.84 23.01
C ALA A 143 -1.32 2.40 22.94
N LYS A 144 -1.43 1.82 21.75
CA LYS A 144 -1.81 0.42 21.54
C LYS A 144 -0.81 -0.53 22.22
N ALA A 145 0.49 -0.37 21.97
CA ALA A 145 1.55 -1.18 22.56
C ALA A 145 1.63 -0.98 24.10
N GLY A 146 1.45 0.26 24.57
CA GLY A 146 1.36 0.63 25.97
C GLY A 146 0.07 0.20 26.68
N ARG A 147 -0.91 -0.33 25.94
CA ARG A 147 -2.21 -0.79 26.46
C ARG A 147 -3.05 0.33 27.08
N THR A 148 -2.90 1.55 26.58
CA THR A 148 -3.64 2.76 26.98
C THR A 148 -4.55 3.30 25.88
N GLY A 149 -4.57 2.61 24.71
CA GLY A 149 -5.37 2.99 23.55
C GLY A 149 -6.87 2.71 23.76
N ILE A 150 -7.72 3.46 23.03
CA ILE A 150 -9.16 3.28 23.01
C ILE A 150 -9.52 2.37 21.83
N LEU A 151 -10.48 1.46 22.02
CA LEU A 151 -10.92 0.52 21.00
C LEU A 151 -12.11 1.07 20.20
N ALA A 152 -12.23 0.65 18.95
CA ALA A 152 -13.35 1.03 18.09
C ALA A 152 -14.71 0.67 18.68
N LYS A 153 -14.83 -0.47 19.37
CA LYS A 153 -16.07 -0.91 20.03
C LYS A 153 -16.57 0.05 21.12
N ASP A 154 -15.67 0.87 21.67
CA ASP A 154 -16.02 1.80 22.76
C ASP A 154 -16.44 3.18 22.24
N VAL A 155 -16.29 3.43 20.92
CA VAL A 155 -16.52 4.75 20.30
C VAL A 155 -17.48 4.69 19.10
N LEU A 156 -17.34 3.66 18.25
CA LEU A 156 -18.11 3.58 17.01
C LEU A 156 -19.51 2.98 17.25
N SER A 157 -20.46 3.35 16.40
CA SER A 157 -21.79 2.75 16.39
C SER A 157 -21.72 1.26 16.08
N LYS A 158 -22.67 0.50 16.64
CA LYS A 158 -22.75 -0.97 16.45
C LYS A 158 -22.87 -1.36 14.98
N ASP A 159 -23.50 -0.53 14.17
CA ASP A 159 -23.70 -0.78 12.74
C ASP A 159 -22.41 -0.71 11.93
N LEU A 160 -21.40 0.03 12.40
CA LEU A 160 -20.06 0.07 11.81
C LEU A 160 -19.17 -1.08 12.28
N LEU A 161 -19.51 -1.72 13.39
CA LEU A 161 -18.66 -2.76 13.96
C LEU A 161 -18.83 -4.10 13.22
N TRP A 162 -17.69 -4.75 12.96
CA TRP A 162 -17.66 -6.10 12.43
C TRP A 162 -18.11 -7.11 13.49
N ASN A 163 -19.14 -7.85 13.17
CA ASN A 163 -19.67 -8.93 14.02
C ASN A 163 -19.66 -10.30 13.28
N GLY A 164 -19.04 -10.34 12.09
CA GLY A 164 -18.99 -11.54 11.26
C GLY A 164 -17.77 -12.41 11.54
N GLU A 165 -17.69 -13.48 10.78
CA GLU A 165 -16.53 -14.38 10.73
C GLU A 165 -15.85 -14.28 9.37
N LEU A 166 -14.52 -14.48 9.36
CA LEU A 166 -13.80 -14.63 8.11
C LEU A 166 -14.17 -15.93 7.42
N LYS A 167 -14.67 -15.85 6.19
CA LYS A 167 -15.11 -16.98 5.38
C LYS A 167 -14.64 -16.83 3.93
N GLY A 168 -14.53 -17.97 3.22
CA GLY A 168 -14.19 -17.97 1.80
C GLY A 168 -12.77 -17.46 1.51
N ASN A 169 -12.59 -16.84 0.35
CA ASN A 169 -11.32 -16.25 -0.05
C ASN A 169 -11.25 -14.79 0.43
N VAL A 170 -10.17 -14.44 1.08
CA VAL A 170 -9.93 -13.09 1.63
C VAL A 170 -8.81 -12.42 0.86
N LEU A 171 -9.02 -11.19 0.42
CA LEU A 171 -7.99 -10.34 -0.16
C LEU A 171 -7.51 -9.34 0.90
N CYS A 172 -6.23 -9.41 1.25
CA CYS A 172 -5.63 -8.57 2.27
C CYS A 172 -4.89 -7.40 1.63
N GLU A 173 -5.38 -6.19 1.84
CA GLU A 173 -4.83 -4.96 1.27
C GLU A 173 -3.83 -4.31 2.23
N GLY A 174 -2.55 -4.25 1.82
CA GLY A 174 -1.48 -3.64 2.60
C GLY A 174 -1.45 -2.12 2.52
N ALA A 175 -0.69 -1.54 3.45
CA ALA A 175 -0.36 -0.13 3.50
C ALA A 175 1.16 0.05 3.50
N GLN A 176 1.63 1.23 3.09
CA GLN A 176 3.05 1.57 2.98
C GLN A 176 3.82 0.53 2.13
N GLY A 177 5.09 0.24 2.42
CA GLY A 177 5.89 -0.74 1.72
C GLY A 177 7.03 -1.26 2.58
N VAL A 178 7.76 -2.27 2.09
CA VAL A 178 8.79 -3.02 2.83
C VAL A 178 9.83 -2.11 3.48
N TRP A 179 10.31 -1.09 2.75
CA TRP A 179 11.36 -0.19 3.27
C TRP A 179 10.82 0.86 4.24
N LEU A 180 9.50 0.82 4.52
CA LEU A 180 8.84 1.56 5.59
C LEU A 180 8.44 0.67 6.78
N ASP A 181 8.73 -0.63 6.72
CA ASP A 181 8.43 -1.55 7.81
C ASP A 181 9.19 -1.16 9.09
N LEU A 182 8.54 -1.29 10.24
CA LEU A 182 9.11 -0.90 11.53
C LEU A 182 10.42 -1.61 11.85
N ASP A 183 10.53 -2.90 11.46
CA ASP A 183 11.67 -3.75 11.77
C ASP A 183 12.64 -3.93 10.60
N GLN A 184 12.17 -3.80 9.35
CA GLN A 184 12.96 -4.06 8.15
C GLN A 184 13.36 -2.79 7.38
N GLY A 185 12.71 -1.67 7.68
CA GLY A 185 12.97 -0.39 7.03
C GLY A 185 14.19 0.35 7.60
N ASN A 186 14.45 1.54 7.07
CA ASN A 186 15.55 2.39 7.50
C ASN A 186 15.15 3.23 8.72
N TYR A 187 15.26 2.66 9.91
CA TYR A 187 14.90 3.33 11.16
C TYR A 187 15.75 4.61 11.39
N PRO A 188 15.18 5.76 11.80
CA PRO A 188 13.78 5.98 12.23
C PRO A 188 12.81 6.38 11.11
N TYR A 189 13.20 6.33 9.85
CA TYR A 189 12.42 6.76 8.68
C TYR A 189 11.42 5.69 8.23
N VAL A 190 10.68 5.13 9.15
CA VAL A 190 9.74 4.00 9.00
C VAL A 190 8.33 4.37 9.43
N THR A 191 7.35 3.51 9.14
CA THR A 191 6.02 3.57 9.76
C THR A 191 6.01 2.83 11.09
N SER A 192 4.92 2.91 11.85
CA SER A 192 4.81 2.31 13.19
C SER A 192 4.12 0.94 13.18
N SER A 193 4.06 0.28 12.03
CA SER A 193 3.39 -1.02 11.88
C SER A 193 4.16 -1.93 10.94
N THR A 194 3.88 -3.24 11.00
CA THR A 194 4.40 -4.17 10.01
C THR A 194 3.75 -3.98 8.65
N THR A 195 4.56 -4.04 7.60
CA THR A 195 4.13 -3.98 6.20
C THR A 195 4.31 -5.31 5.48
N LEU A 196 4.86 -6.31 6.16
CA LEU A 196 5.16 -7.65 5.64
C LEU A 196 3.90 -8.53 5.61
N PRO A 197 3.83 -9.53 4.71
CA PRO A 197 2.62 -10.35 4.51
C PRO A 197 2.10 -11.04 5.76
N TYR A 198 2.98 -11.47 6.67
CA TYR A 198 2.57 -12.12 7.92
C TYR A 198 1.69 -11.23 8.80
N GLY A 199 1.80 -9.91 8.66
CA GLY A 199 0.95 -8.95 9.38
C GLY A 199 -0.53 -9.13 9.08
N ALA A 200 -0.89 -9.66 7.90
CA ALA A 200 -2.27 -9.98 7.54
C ALA A 200 -2.90 -11.03 8.47
N CYS A 201 -2.10 -11.87 9.12
CA CYS A 201 -2.57 -12.86 10.08
C CYS A 201 -3.19 -12.23 11.34
N SER A 202 -2.96 -10.93 11.59
CA SER A 202 -3.66 -10.17 12.63
C SER A 202 -5.19 -10.13 12.43
N LEU A 203 -5.67 -10.39 11.21
CA LEU A 203 -7.10 -10.54 10.90
C LEU A 203 -7.73 -11.79 11.53
N GLY A 204 -6.93 -12.76 12.00
CA GLY A 204 -7.41 -13.95 12.70
C GLY A 204 -7.31 -15.25 11.92
N PHE A 205 -6.31 -15.39 11.04
CA PHE A 205 -6.02 -16.63 10.33
C PHE A 205 -4.53 -17.00 10.41
N PRO A 206 -4.18 -18.29 10.31
CA PRO A 206 -2.79 -18.75 10.37
C PRO A 206 -2.04 -18.46 9.05
N THR A 207 -0.72 -18.34 9.10
CA THR A 207 0.15 -18.06 7.95
C THR A 207 -0.01 -19.07 6.80
N GLN A 208 -0.34 -20.34 7.11
CA GLN A 208 -0.59 -21.41 6.13
C GLN A 208 -1.80 -21.14 5.22
N LYS A 209 -2.62 -20.12 5.55
CA LYS A 209 -3.75 -19.70 4.70
C LYS A 209 -3.34 -18.66 3.67
N ILE A 210 -2.15 -18.08 3.76
CA ILE A 210 -1.62 -17.19 2.72
C ILE A 210 -1.28 -18.07 1.50
N ASP A 211 -2.00 -17.83 0.41
CA ASP A 211 -1.85 -18.55 -0.86
C ASP A 211 -0.97 -17.79 -1.83
N ARG A 212 -1.29 -16.51 -2.08
CA ARG A 212 -0.52 -15.63 -2.96
C ARG A 212 -0.09 -14.35 -2.25
N VAL A 213 1.13 -13.92 -2.57
CA VAL A 213 1.66 -12.61 -2.14
C VAL A 213 1.92 -11.77 -3.38
N TRP A 214 1.07 -10.75 -3.58
CA TRP A 214 1.14 -9.80 -4.67
C TRP A 214 2.03 -8.63 -4.29
N GLY A 215 3.24 -8.60 -4.83
CA GLY A 215 4.21 -7.53 -4.62
C GLY A 215 4.00 -6.38 -5.60
N ALA A 216 3.69 -5.20 -5.09
CA ALA A 216 3.55 -3.98 -5.88
C ALA A 216 4.87 -3.21 -5.94
N ALA A 217 5.32 -2.85 -7.14
CA ALA A 217 6.48 -1.99 -7.40
C ALA A 217 6.20 -0.97 -8.50
N LYS A 218 7.06 0.01 -8.64
CA LYS A 218 7.17 0.88 -9.83
C LYS A 218 8.45 0.55 -10.59
N ILE A 219 8.51 0.94 -11.85
CA ILE A 219 9.72 0.82 -12.68
C ILE A 219 10.80 1.88 -12.31
N TYR A 220 10.51 2.73 -11.33
CA TYR A 220 11.41 3.70 -10.69
C TYR A 220 11.00 3.88 -9.22
N ASP A 221 11.90 4.37 -8.38
CA ASP A 221 11.66 4.50 -6.95
C ASP A 221 11.12 5.89 -6.58
N THR A 222 10.26 5.93 -5.56
CA THR A 222 9.71 7.18 -5.01
C THR A 222 9.63 7.15 -3.50
N ARG A 223 9.79 8.33 -2.87
CA ARG A 223 9.72 8.51 -1.42
C ARG A 223 8.99 9.81 -1.07
N SER A 224 8.00 9.73 -0.19
CA SER A 224 7.24 10.91 0.27
C SER A 224 7.79 11.56 1.54
N GLY A 225 8.50 10.83 2.39
CA GLY A 225 9.07 11.33 3.65
C GLY A 225 10.58 11.56 3.57
N GLU A 226 11.19 11.84 4.72
CA GLU A 226 12.64 11.93 4.84
C GLU A 226 13.27 10.54 4.88
N ASP A 227 14.40 10.40 4.20
CA ASP A 227 15.22 9.19 4.18
C ASP A 227 16.58 9.53 3.58
N PRO A 228 17.72 9.17 4.20
CA PRO A 228 19.05 9.39 3.64
C PRO A 228 19.27 8.72 2.26
N LEU A 229 18.54 7.63 1.96
CA LEU A 229 18.57 6.99 0.65
C LEU A 229 17.89 7.82 -0.45
N PHE A 230 17.11 8.83 -0.05
CA PHE A 230 16.46 9.78 -0.94
C PHE A 230 16.87 11.22 -0.55
N PRO A 231 18.11 11.64 -0.82
CA PRO A 231 18.59 12.96 -0.46
C PRO A 231 17.83 14.06 -1.22
N GLN A 232 17.83 15.26 -0.65
CA GLN A 232 17.11 16.41 -1.23
C GLN A 232 17.61 16.76 -2.64
N SER A 233 18.90 16.52 -2.92
CA SER A 233 19.53 16.74 -4.23
C SER A 233 18.91 15.97 -5.39
N LEU A 234 18.15 14.90 -5.13
CA LEU A 234 17.38 14.21 -6.18
C LEU A 234 16.33 15.11 -6.84
N LEU A 235 15.80 16.10 -6.11
CA LEU A 235 14.84 17.06 -6.65
C LEU A 235 15.47 18.02 -7.68
N ASP A 236 16.79 18.21 -7.62
CA ASP A 236 17.54 19.10 -8.50
C ASP A 236 18.03 18.37 -9.78
N ASN A 237 17.92 17.05 -9.84
CA ASN A 237 18.28 16.29 -11.02
C ASN A 237 17.25 16.51 -12.13
N PRO A 238 17.63 17.01 -13.34
CA PRO A 238 16.67 17.33 -14.40
C PRO A 238 15.89 16.14 -14.92
N GLU A 239 16.53 14.97 -15.09
CA GLU A 239 15.87 13.74 -15.58
C GLU A 239 14.85 13.24 -14.55
N LEU A 240 15.24 13.14 -13.27
CA LEU A 240 14.37 12.68 -12.19
C LEU A 240 13.25 13.69 -11.89
N SER A 241 13.55 15.00 -12.01
CA SER A 241 12.54 16.05 -11.91
C SER A 241 11.46 15.89 -12.98
N ARG A 242 11.88 15.69 -14.24
CA ARG A 242 10.96 15.45 -15.37
C ARG A 242 10.17 14.15 -15.20
N LEU A 243 10.82 13.07 -14.75
CA LEU A 243 10.16 11.80 -14.43
C LEU A 243 9.03 12.00 -13.39
N GLY A 244 9.32 12.74 -12.32
CA GLY A 244 8.34 13.07 -11.29
C GLY A 244 7.15 13.91 -11.80
N GLN A 245 7.38 14.81 -12.76
CA GLN A 245 6.33 15.61 -13.41
C GLN A 245 5.43 14.75 -14.29
N ILE A 246 6.01 13.95 -15.19
CA ILE A 246 5.26 13.02 -16.07
C ILE A 246 4.45 12.04 -15.21
N GLY A 247 5.08 11.45 -14.19
CA GLY A 247 4.44 10.51 -13.28
C GLY A 247 3.44 11.12 -12.31
N GLN A 248 3.32 12.46 -12.27
CA GLN A 248 2.49 13.18 -11.29
C GLN A 248 2.78 12.73 -9.85
N GLU A 249 4.08 12.65 -9.50
CA GLU A 249 4.52 12.09 -8.22
C GLU A 249 4.31 13.10 -7.08
N TYR A 250 3.06 13.13 -6.59
CA TYR A 250 2.63 13.91 -5.42
C TYR A 250 1.91 12.99 -4.42
N GLY A 251 2.13 13.24 -3.13
CA GLY A 251 1.47 12.48 -2.08
C GLY A 251 -0.05 12.70 -2.07
N VAL A 252 -0.84 11.62 -2.09
CA VAL A 252 -2.31 11.70 -2.07
C VAL A 252 -2.81 12.39 -0.81
N THR A 253 -2.18 12.10 0.33
CA THR A 253 -2.55 12.62 1.65
C THR A 253 -2.00 14.02 1.92
N THR A 254 -0.76 14.29 1.50
CA THR A 254 -0.03 15.52 1.89
C THR A 254 0.10 16.54 0.77
N GLY A 255 -0.14 16.16 -0.48
CA GLY A 255 0.13 16.99 -1.66
C GLY A 255 1.63 17.26 -1.92
N ARG A 256 2.53 16.78 -1.05
CA ARG A 256 3.97 17.00 -1.20
C ARG A 256 4.52 16.33 -2.44
N ARG A 257 5.45 16.98 -3.13
CA ARG A 257 6.21 16.35 -4.21
C ARG A 257 7.04 15.20 -3.66
N ARG A 258 6.95 14.04 -4.30
CA ARG A 258 7.78 12.88 -3.95
C ARG A 258 9.19 13.07 -4.50
N LYS A 259 10.17 12.63 -3.75
CA LYS A 259 11.52 12.40 -4.25
C LYS A 259 11.46 11.18 -5.17
N VAL A 260 12.10 11.29 -6.34
CA VAL A 260 12.13 10.24 -7.37
C VAL A 260 13.58 9.82 -7.58
N ASN A 261 13.81 8.53 -7.74
CA ASN A 261 15.11 7.99 -8.11
C ASN A 261 14.94 6.86 -9.13
N TRP A 262 16.01 6.48 -9.81
CA TRP A 262 16.04 5.30 -10.64
C TRP A 262 15.78 4.05 -9.79
N LEU A 263 15.12 3.04 -10.37
CA LEU A 263 14.85 1.78 -9.69
C LEU A 263 16.13 1.20 -9.09
N ASN A 264 16.15 0.92 -7.81
CA ASN A 264 17.19 0.12 -7.18
C ASN A 264 16.80 -1.37 -7.25
N LEU A 265 17.35 -2.06 -8.23
CA LEU A 265 17.00 -3.46 -8.50
C LEU A 265 17.48 -4.40 -7.40
N ASP A 266 18.59 -4.09 -6.71
CA ASP A 266 19.05 -4.89 -5.57
C ASP A 266 18.05 -4.84 -4.42
N LEU A 267 17.50 -3.64 -4.13
CA LEU A 267 16.47 -3.47 -3.11
C LEU A 267 15.15 -4.11 -3.53
N LEU A 268 14.78 -4.04 -4.81
CA LEU A 268 13.59 -4.75 -5.31
C LEU A 268 13.75 -6.27 -5.14
N CYS A 269 14.88 -6.84 -5.55
CA CYS A 269 15.15 -8.27 -5.38
C CYS A 269 15.12 -8.68 -3.90
N ARG A 270 15.72 -7.88 -3.02
CA ARG A 270 15.70 -8.13 -1.58
C ARG A 270 14.27 -8.08 -1.02
N SER A 271 13.45 -7.12 -1.44
CA SER A 271 12.07 -7.02 -0.97
C SER A 271 11.20 -8.18 -1.48
N VAL A 272 11.39 -8.64 -2.72
CA VAL A 272 10.73 -9.84 -3.26
C VAL A 272 11.06 -11.07 -2.42
N SER A 273 12.33 -11.28 -2.10
CA SER A 273 12.76 -12.40 -1.26
C SER A 273 12.24 -12.31 0.17
N LEU A 274 12.27 -11.11 0.77
CA LEU A 274 11.84 -10.88 2.15
C LEU A 274 10.32 -11.07 2.31
N THR A 275 9.53 -10.63 1.32
CA THR A 275 8.07 -10.78 1.35
C THR A 275 7.59 -12.16 0.90
N GLY A 276 8.43 -12.93 0.22
CA GLY A 276 8.01 -14.16 -0.44
C GLY A 276 6.98 -13.91 -1.54
N ALA A 277 7.12 -12.77 -2.26
CA ALA A 277 6.20 -12.42 -3.32
C ALA A 277 6.11 -13.52 -4.38
N THR A 278 4.88 -13.98 -4.65
CA THR A 278 4.59 -14.97 -5.69
C THR A 278 4.27 -14.30 -7.02
N ASP A 279 3.72 -13.10 -6.97
CA ASP A 279 3.32 -12.30 -8.11
C ASP A 279 3.88 -10.88 -7.95
N VAL A 280 4.62 -10.41 -8.93
CA VAL A 280 5.22 -9.07 -8.91
C VAL A 280 4.58 -8.20 -9.99
N VAL A 281 4.01 -7.06 -9.60
CA VAL A 281 3.42 -6.10 -10.52
C VAL A 281 4.26 -4.82 -10.51
N ILE A 282 4.89 -4.52 -11.64
CA ILE A 282 5.75 -3.35 -11.83
C ILE A 282 4.98 -2.31 -12.65
N SER A 283 4.51 -1.28 -12.00
CA SER A 283 3.68 -0.21 -12.58
C SER A 283 4.51 0.95 -13.13
N LYS A 284 3.81 1.91 -13.78
CA LYS A 284 4.40 3.18 -14.30
C LYS A 284 5.37 2.98 -15.49
N CYS A 285 5.22 1.89 -16.24
CA CYS A 285 6.07 1.67 -17.40
C CYS A 285 5.77 2.64 -18.55
N ASP A 286 4.53 3.13 -18.67
CA ASP A 286 4.10 4.21 -19.53
C ASP A 286 4.86 5.52 -19.25
N VAL A 287 4.96 5.89 -17.98
CA VAL A 287 5.65 7.10 -17.52
C VAL A 287 7.13 7.08 -17.89
N LEU A 288 7.80 5.94 -17.66
CA LEU A 288 9.21 5.79 -18.01
C LEU A 288 9.43 5.77 -19.53
N SER A 289 8.48 5.19 -20.29
CA SER A 289 8.49 5.22 -21.76
C SER A 289 8.37 6.65 -22.29
N GLU A 290 7.49 7.47 -21.70
CA GLU A 290 7.32 8.87 -22.08
C GLU A 290 8.56 9.71 -21.78
N LEU A 291 9.27 9.42 -20.69
CA LEU A 291 10.55 10.08 -20.37
C LEU A 291 11.61 9.78 -21.45
N GLY A 292 11.63 8.54 -21.97
CA GLY A 292 12.60 8.10 -22.98
C GLY A 292 14.03 7.86 -22.44
N VAL A 293 14.20 7.79 -21.11
CA VAL A 293 15.48 7.51 -20.44
C VAL A 293 15.30 6.28 -19.56
N PHE A 294 16.10 5.22 -19.80
CA PHE A 294 15.95 3.93 -19.16
C PHE A 294 17.19 3.59 -18.36
N LYS A 295 17.12 3.82 -17.04
CA LYS A 295 18.23 3.62 -16.10
C LYS A 295 17.73 2.90 -14.84
N LEU A 296 18.61 2.09 -14.22
CA LEU A 296 18.41 1.51 -12.90
C LEU A 296 19.73 1.31 -12.18
N TYR A 297 19.70 1.22 -10.85
CA TYR A 297 20.85 0.77 -10.05
C TYR A 297 20.83 -0.75 -9.90
N TYR A 298 21.98 -1.38 -10.14
CA TYR A 298 22.18 -2.80 -9.93
C TYR A 298 23.64 -3.09 -9.55
N LYS A 299 23.84 -3.80 -8.45
CA LYS A 299 25.17 -4.11 -7.88
C LYS A 299 26.03 -2.86 -7.63
N GLY A 300 25.38 -1.77 -7.22
CA GLY A 300 26.03 -0.51 -6.93
C GLY A 300 26.23 0.42 -8.14
N ASP A 301 26.05 -0.07 -9.36
CA ASP A 301 26.26 0.69 -10.59
C ASP A 301 24.94 1.22 -11.17
N LEU A 302 24.99 2.39 -11.82
CA LEU A 302 23.90 2.94 -12.61
C LEU A 302 24.00 2.41 -14.05
N ILE A 303 23.09 1.51 -14.41
CA ILE A 303 23.04 0.86 -15.74
C ILE A 303 22.04 1.60 -16.62
N SER A 304 22.40 1.85 -17.87
CA SER A 304 21.54 2.45 -18.90
C SER A 304 21.18 1.42 -19.98
N PHE A 305 19.96 1.53 -20.51
CA PHE A 305 19.43 0.69 -21.56
C PHE A 305 18.98 1.54 -22.76
N ASN A 306 19.02 0.97 -23.96
CA ASN A 306 18.58 1.68 -25.17
C ASN A 306 17.05 1.73 -25.27
N THR A 307 16.36 0.72 -24.73
CA THR A 307 14.90 0.60 -24.79
C THR A 307 14.32 0.16 -23.45
N ILE A 308 13.05 0.51 -23.22
CA ILE A 308 12.32 -0.01 -22.05
C ILE A 308 12.19 -1.53 -22.08
N GLY A 309 12.16 -2.14 -23.28
CA GLY A 309 12.12 -3.60 -23.45
C GLY A 309 13.35 -4.28 -22.90
N GLU A 310 14.55 -3.77 -23.18
CA GLU A 310 15.82 -4.26 -22.62
C GLU A 310 15.84 -4.13 -21.09
N MET A 311 15.42 -2.96 -20.56
CA MET A 311 15.34 -2.75 -19.11
C MET A 311 14.35 -3.72 -18.45
N LYS A 312 13.15 -3.90 -19.02
CA LYS A 312 12.14 -4.85 -18.50
C LYS A 312 12.68 -6.29 -18.52
N SER A 313 13.37 -6.69 -19.59
CA SER A 313 13.96 -8.03 -19.68
C SER A 313 15.04 -8.25 -18.61
N HIS A 314 15.86 -7.24 -18.34
CA HIS A 314 16.87 -7.29 -17.29
C HIS A 314 16.22 -7.40 -15.88
N VAL A 315 15.20 -6.59 -15.60
CA VAL A 315 14.44 -6.64 -14.34
C VAL A 315 13.76 -8.00 -14.19
N PHE A 316 13.12 -8.51 -15.23
CA PHE A 316 12.46 -9.83 -15.24
C PHE A 316 13.43 -10.94 -14.86
N ALA A 317 14.59 -11.00 -15.54
CA ALA A 317 15.61 -12.02 -15.28
C ALA A 317 16.13 -11.95 -13.83
N SER A 318 16.44 -10.74 -13.35
CA SER A 318 16.95 -10.54 -11.99
C SER A 318 15.92 -10.91 -10.92
N VAL A 319 14.67 -10.50 -11.06
CA VAL A 319 13.59 -10.82 -10.10
C VAL A 319 13.30 -12.32 -10.11
N THR A 320 13.27 -12.98 -11.26
CA THR A 320 13.07 -14.44 -11.35
C THR A 320 14.24 -15.20 -10.69
N GLN A 321 15.46 -14.69 -10.83
CA GLN A 321 16.65 -15.32 -10.24
C GLN A 321 16.73 -15.15 -8.72
N CYS A 322 16.23 -14.03 -8.17
CA CYS A 322 16.38 -13.74 -6.74
C CYS A 322 15.42 -14.53 -5.83
N SER A 323 14.35 -15.11 -6.37
CA SER A 323 13.39 -15.91 -5.58
C SER A 323 12.70 -16.97 -6.44
N ASN A 324 12.79 -18.22 -6.00
CA ASN A 324 12.08 -19.36 -6.61
C ASN A 324 10.57 -19.39 -6.32
N LEU A 325 10.07 -18.47 -5.48
CA LEU A 325 8.66 -18.35 -5.17
C LEU A 325 7.90 -17.53 -6.21
N VAL A 326 8.60 -16.72 -7.01
CA VAL A 326 7.98 -15.86 -8.04
C VAL A 326 7.39 -16.72 -9.16
N GLN A 327 6.07 -16.62 -9.34
CA GLN A 327 5.30 -17.33 -10.36
C GLN A 327 4.96 -16.44 -11.55
N SER A 328 4.77 -15.12 -11.31
CA SER A 328 4.47 -14.17 -12.35
C SER A 328 5.12 -12.80 -12.11
N ILE A 329 5.50 -12.14 -13.22
CA ILE A 329 5.95 -10.76 -13.22
C ILE A 329 5.17 -10.02 -14.32
N THR A 330 4.46 -8.97 -13.94
CA THR A 330 3.65 -8.17 -14.86
C THR A 330 4.16 -6.74 -14.90
N PHE A 331 4.39 -6.21 -16.09
CA PHE A 331 4.74 -4.81 -16.32
C PHE A 331 3.49 -4.04 -16.75
N SER A 332 3.00 -3.14 -15.91
CA SER A 332 1.78 -2.40 -16.16
C SER A 332 2.06 -0.99 -16.68
N SER A 333 1.35 -0.63 -17.75
CA SER A 333 1.36 0.70 -18.39
C SER A 333 -0.04 1.34 -18.35
N SER A 334 -0.93 0.88 -17.48
CA SER A 334 -2.30 1.38 -17.33
C SER A 334 -2.57 1.80 -15.89
N PRO A 335 -3.34 2.87 -15.65
CA PRO A 335 -3.76 3.25 -14.32
C PRO A 335 -4.83 2.33 -13.70
N GLU A 336 -5.60 1.57 -14.50
CA GLU A 336 -6.74 0.76 -14.04
C GLU A 336 -6.43 -0.75 -14.02
N GLY A 337 -5.75 -1.28 -15.02
CA GLY A 337 -5.39 -2.70 -15.12
C GLY A 337 -3.96 -3.03 -14.70
N ILE A 338 -3.65 -4.33 -14.59
CA ILE A 338 -2.29 -4.85 -14.36
C ILE A 338 -1.82 -5.67 -15.55
#